data_821866068eeb122ba4fb39b82a9488b0
#
_entry.id   821866068eeb122ba4fb39b82a9488b0
#
_cell.length_a   1.000
_cell.length_b   1.000
_cell.length_c   1.000
_cell.angle_alpha   90.00
_cell.angle_beta   90.00
_cell.angle_gamma   90.00
#
_symmetry.space_group_name_H-M   'P 1'
#
loop_
_entity.id
_entity.type
_entity.pdbx_description
1 polymer ?
#
loop_
_entity_poly.entity_id
_entity_poly.type
_entity_poly.pdbx_seq_one_letter_code
_entity_poly.pdbx_strand_id
1 'polypeptide(L)'
;LSLEAFYFTDSHWRQEALIETANQIKRNMKNDTLSDDYDICQAADSFYGVYSGQAALQVTPDKIMYIDSEIISQAQVYNYETKKTGAVYDWDKLTGYDPYDFFLSGPSALLRIENPKAAEKKNLIVFRDSYGSSLIPLLIDSYSSIVVVDLRYIAQKKLGELIDFESVEMANADVLFLYGTILLNDSSTIKK
;
A
#
# COMPACT_ATOMS: atom_id res chain seq x y z
N LEU A 1 -2.29 15.38 -7.57
CA LEU A 1 -1.23 15.53 -6.55
C LEU A 1 -0.25 16.60 -6.97
N SER A 2 0.17 17.50 -6.07
CA SER A 2 1.26 18.44 -6.27
C SER A 2 2.62 17.76 -6.03
N LEU A 3 3.72 18.42 -6.41
CA LEU A 3 5.08 17.93 -6.10
C LEU A 3 5.31 17.80 -4.60
N GLU A 4 4.64 18.62 -3.80
CA GLU A 4 4.72 18.57 -2.33
C GLU A 4 4.15 17.28 -1.72
N ALA A 5 3.39 16.50 -2.50
CA ALA A 5 2.89 15.21 -2.07
C ALA A 5 3.96 14.11 -2.09
N PHE A 6 5.13 14.37 -2.67
CA PHE A 6 6.24 13.43 -2.75
C PHE A 6 7.32 13.75 -1.72
N TYR A 7 8.08 12.73 -1.35
CA TYR A 7 9.31 12.93 -0.60
C TYR A 7 10.32 13.71 -1.43
N PHE A 8 11.11 14.52 -0.77
CA PHE A 8 12.17 15.28 -1.46
C PHE A 8 13.35 14.36 -1.84
N THR A 9 13.65 13.39 -0.98
CA THR A 9 14.79 12.48 -1.15
C THR A 9 14.43 11.14 -1.78
N ASP A 10 13.13 10.90 -2.09
CA ASP A 10 12.63 9.63 -2.60
C ASP A 10 11.62 9.80 -3.74
N SER A 11 11.44 8.74 -4.52
CA SER A 11 10.47 8.74 -5.63
C SER A 11 9.02 8.59 -5.17
N HIS A 12 8.77 8.08 -3.98
CA HIS A 12 7.44 7.80 -3.48
C HIS A 12 6.74 9.06 -2.97
N TRP A 13 5.44 8.97 -2.86
CA TRP A 13 4.59 9.98 -2.23
C TRP A 13 4.53 9.78 -0.71
N ARG A 14 4.19 10.84 0.01
CA ARG A 14 3.99 10.85 1.46
C ARG A 14 2.55 10.44 1.78
N GLN A 15 2.36 9.53 2.72
CA GLN A 15 1.04 8.97 3.02
C GLN A 15 0.03 10.03 3.44
N GLU A 16 0.44 11.00 4.27
CA GLU A 16 -0.44 12.06 4.77
C GLU A 16 -0.98 12.98 3.67
N ALA A 17 -0.32 13.01 2.51
CA ALA A 17 -0.77 13.77 1.35
C ALA A 17 -1.78 13.00 0.47
N LEU A 18 -2.09 11.74 0.80
CA LEU A 18 -2.91 10.86 -0.03
C LEU A 18 -4.36 10.74 0.45
N ILE A 19 -4.73 11.34 1.57
CA ILE A 19 -6.08 11.21 2.17
C ILE A 19 -7.16 11.54 1.15
N GLU A 20 -7.07 12.68 0.48
CA GLU A 20 -8.08 13.08 -0.52
C GLU A 20 -8.05 12.16 -1.76
N THR A 21 -6.87 11.67 -2.16
CA THR A 21 -6.76 10.70 -3.26
C THR A 21 -7.46 9.38 -2.90
N ALA A 22 -7.25 8.88 -1.68
CA ALA A 22 -7.92 7.69 -1.18
C ALA A 22 -9.45 7.90 -1.14
N ASN A 23 -9.91 9.04 -0.61
CA ASN A 23 -11.33 9.39 -0.57
C ASN A 23 -11.94 9.47 -1.97
N GLN A 24 -11.22 9.99 -2.96
CA GLN A 24 -11.69 10.04 -4.34
C GLN A 24 -11.79 8.63 -4.96
N ILE A 25 -10.84 7.73 -4.67
CA ILE A 25 -10.92 6.32 -5.07
C ILE A 25 -12.15 5.66 -4.45
N LYS A 26 -12.37 5.83 -3.15
CA LYS A 26 -13.54 5.29 -2.43
C LYS A 26 -14.85 5.78 -3.06
N ARG A 27 -14.99 7.08 -3.31
CA ARG A 27 -16.17 7.65 -3.98
C ARG A 27 -16.42 7.04 -5.37
N ASN A 28 -15.37 6.88 -6.17
CA ASN A 28 -15.48 6.28 -7.50
C ASN A 28 -15.87 4.79 -7.45
N MET A 29 -15.50 4.09 -6.40
CA MET A 29 -15.89 2.71 -6.11
C MET A 29 -17.23 2.60 -5.36
N LYS A 30 -17.98 3.72 -5.24
CA LYS A 30 -19.27 3.79 -4.56
C LYS A 30 -19.21 3.33 -3.11
N ASN A 31 -18.12 3.64 -2.44
CA ASN A 31 -17.95 3.47 -1.01
C ASN A 31 -18.26 4.78 -0.31
N ASP A 32 -19.25 4.76 0.57
CA ASP A 32 -19.66 5.93 1.36
C ASP A 32 -18.85 6.11 2.64
N THR A 33 -17.94 5.17 2.93
CA THR A 33 -17.06 5.23 4.10
C THR A 33 -15.93 6.23 3.84
N LEU A 34 -16.23 7.50 4.00
CA LEU A 34 -15.21 8.55 4.01
C LEU A 34 -14.83 8.76 5.47
N SER A 35 -13.65 8.36 5.88
CA SER A 35 -13.14 8.65 7.20
C SER A 35 -12.32 9.94 7.15
N ASP A 36 -12.72 10.93 7.94
CA ASP A 36 -11.93 12.11 8.24
C ASP A 36 -11.27 12.01 9.63
N ASP A 37 -11.50 10.89 10.33
CA ASP A 37 -11.00 10.63 11.68
C ASP A 37 -9.69 9.86 11.62
N TYR A 38 -8.65 10.56 11.17
CA TYR A 38 -7.30 10.03 11.07
C TYR A 38 -6.34 10.83 11.94
N ASP A 39 -5.49 10.13 12.68
CA ASP A 39 -4.34 10.71 13.33
C ASP A 39 -3.13 10.71 12.39
N ILE A 40 -2.55 11.89 12.16
CA ILE A 40 -1.29 12.01 11.42
C ILE A 40 -0.15 11.88 12.43
N CYS A 41 0.56 10.77 12.37
CA CYS A 41 1.63 10.42 13.30
C CYS A 41 2.99 10.42 12.61
N GLN A 42 4.07 10.58 13.38
CA GLN A 42 5.44 10.51 12.87
C GLN A 42 6.06 9.16 13.22
N ALA A 43 6.53 8.44 12.19
CA ALA A 43 7.24 7.17 12.34
C ALA A 43 8.77 7.36 12.41
N ALA A 44 9.31 8.28 11.60
CA ALA A 44 10.74 8.56 11.58
C ALA A 44 11.05 10.04 11.37
N ASP A 45 12.09 10.54 12.06
CA ASP A 45 12.58 11.93 11.97
C ASP A 45 13.51 12.16 10.77
N SER A 46 14.11 11.08 10.27
CA SER A 46 15.18 11.14 9.29
C SER A 46 15.04 9.99 8.31
N PHE A 47 14.62 10.33 7.09
CA PHE A 47 14.48 9.42 5.97
C PHE A 47 15.28 9.94 4.78
N TYR A 48 16.24 9.14 4.34
CA TYR A 48 17.00 9.36 3.12
C TYR A 48 16.59 8.33 2.08
N GLY A 49 15.81 8.76 1.11
CA GLY A 49 15.33 7.90 0.04
C GLY A 49 16.34 7.68 -1.07
N VAL A 50 15.90 7.02 -2.15
CA VAL A 50 16.76 6.56 -3.25
C VAL A 50 17.53 7.68 -3.96
N TYR A 51 16.99 8.89 -4.03
CA TYR A 51 17.67 10.01 -4.69
C TYR A 51 18.88 10.52 -3.91
N SER A 52 18.80 10.49 -2.57
CA SER A 52 19.93 10.86 -1.72
C SER A 52 21.12 9.95 -1.94
N GLY A 53 20.91 8.63 -2.03
CA GLY A 53 21.97 7.66 -2.32
C GLY A 53 22.54 7.78 -3.72
N GLN A 54 21.68 8.01 -4.73
CA GLN A 54 22.10 8.12 -6.12
C GLN A 54 22.86 9.40 -6.42
N ALA A 55 22.45 10.53 -5.84
CA ALA A 55 23.05 11.84 -6.12
C ALA A 55 24.28 12.13 -5.26
N ALA A 56 24.50 11.36 -4.17
CA ALA A 56 25.56 11.60 -3.18
C ALA A 56 25.58 13.05 -2.66
N LEU A 57 24.40 13.70 -2.62
CA LEU A 57 24.26 15.08 -2.15
C LEU A 57 23.94 15.10 -0.67
N GLN A 58 24.50 16.08 0.02
CA GLN A 58 24.09 16.41 1.38
C GLN A 58 22.78 17.20 1.32
N VAL A 59 21.67 16.53 1.61
CA VAL A 59 20.33 17.12 1.65
C VAL A 59 19.72 16.95 3.02
N THR A 60 18.76 17.80 3.34
CA THR A 60 17.95 17.62 4.55
C THR A 60 17.09 16.35 4.36
N PRO A 61 17.05 15.44 5.36
CA PRO A 61 16.23 14.26 5.28
C PRO A 61 14.74 14.61 5.29
N ASP A 62 13.94 13.75 4.70
CA ASP A 62 12.51 13.74 4.89
C ASP A 62 12.13 13.15 6.25
N LYS A 63 10.84 13.24 6.59
CA LYS A 63 10.23 12.53 7.71
C LYS A 63 9.25 11.51 7.16
N ILE A 64 9.19 10.33 7.78
CA ILE A 64 8.10 9.40 7.50
C ILE A 64 6.95 9.72 8.44
N MET A 65 5.86 10.23 7.83
CA MET A 65 4.58 10.41 8.50
C MET A 65 3.66 9.26 8.09
N TYR A 66 2.77 8.83 8.99
CA TYR A 66 1.79 7.80 8.70
C TYR A 66 0.43 8.18 9.28
N ILE A 67 -0.60 7.56 8.74
CA ILE A 67 -1.98 7.74 9.16
C ILE A 67 -2.36 6.58 10.08
N ASP A 68 -2.77 6.90 11.30
CA ASP A 68 -3.30 5.92 12.23
C ASP A 68 -4.79 6.08 12.46
N SER A 69 -5.43 4.95 12.70
CA SER A 69 -6.83 4.86 13.12
C SER A 69 -7.05 3.52 13.82
N GLU A 70 -8.14 3.40 14.58
CA GLU A 70 -8.50 2.12 15.21
C GLU A 70 -8.62 0.98 14.18
N ILE A 71 -9.12 1.28 12.98
CA ILE A 71 -9.29 0.30 11.90
C ILE A 71 -7.94 -0.17 11.38
N ILE A 72 -7.03 0.76 11.06
CA ILE A 72 -5.71 0.43 10.51
C ILE A 72 -4.88 -0.35 11.54
N SER A 73 -4.91 0.08 12.81
CA SER A 73 -4.14 -0.55 13.90
C SER A 73 -4.59 -1.98 14.21
N GLN A 74 -5.85 -2.34 13.95
CA GLN A 74 -6.40 -3.68 14.16
C GLN A 74 -6.41 -4.56 12.92
N ALA A 75 -6.13 -4.00 11.74
CA ALA A 75 -6.05 -4.76 10.52
C ALA A 75 -4.84 -5.72 10.53
N GLN A 76 -5.02 -6.88 9.92
CA GLN A 76 -4.01 -7.92 9.85
C GLN A 76 -3.55 -8.14 8.42
N VAL A 77 -2.24 -8.23 8.21
CA VAL A 77 -1.63 -8.44 6.90
C VAL A 77 -1.01 -9.82 6.84
N TYR A 78 -1.61 -10.74 6.08
CA TYR A 78 -1.03 -12.04 5.81
C TYR A 78 -0.15 -11.97 4.56
N ASN A 79 1.11 -12.38 4.68
CA ASN A 79 2.07 -12.46 3.59
C ASN A 79 2.19 -13.91 3.10
N TYR A 80 1.82 -14.17 1.84
CA TYR A 80 1.81 -15.51 1.24
C TYR A 80 3.22 -16.08 0.99
N GLU A 81 4.24 -15.24 0.89
CA GLU A 81 5.62 -15.68 0.68
C GLU A 81 6.25 -16.16 1.99
N THR A 82 6.09 -15.38 3.05
CA THR A 82 6.65 -15.71 4.38
C THR A 82 5.73 -16.59 5.22
N LYS A 83 4.43 -16.69 4.85
CA LYS A 83 3.36 -17.37 5.58
C LYS A 83 3.18 -16.83 7.00
N LYS A 84 3.41 -15.54 7.19
CA LYS A 84 3.28 -14.85 8.47
C LYS A 84 2.19 -13.79 8.39
N THR A 85 1.55 -13.55 9.53
CA THR A 85 0.66 -12.41 9.74
C THR A 85 1.40 -11.32 10.50
N GLY A 86 1.26 -10.09 10.06
CA GLY A 86 1.82 -8.90 10.68
C GLY A 86 0.82 -7.74 10.71
N ALA A 87 1.30 -6.58 11.13
CA ALA A 87 0.56 -5.33 11.12
C ALA A 87 0.67 -4.63 9.76
N VAL A 88 -0.14 -3.58 9.56
CA VAL A 88 -0.09 -2.72 8.36
C VAL A 88 1.23 -1.96 8.29
N TYR A 89 1.74 -1.51 9.44
CA TYR A 89 3.00 -0.78 9.58
C TYR A 89 4.04 -1.66 10.26
N ASP A 90 5.17 -1.85 9.61
CA ASP A 90 6.29 -2.69 10.07
C ASP A 90 7.40 -1.82 10.66
N TRP A 91 7.37 -1.64 11.98
CA TRP A 91 8.30 -0.78 12.72
C TRP A 91 9.76 -1.23 12.61
N ASP A 92 10.01 -2.53 12.41
CA ASP A 92 11.36 -3.06 12.30
C ASP A 92 12.05 -2.57 11.01
N LYS A 93 11.26 -2.19 10.00
CA LYS A 93 11.77 -1.68 8.72
C LYS A 93 12.34 -0.27 8.78
N LEU A 94 11.93 0.54 9.76
CA LEU A 94 12.44 1.91 9.91
C LEU A 94 13.96 1.98 10.12
N THR A 95 14.55 0.93 10.65
CA THR A 95 16.03 0.82 10.84
C THR A 95 16.71 0.00 9.75
N GLY A 96 15.95 -0.44 8.74
CA GLY A 96 16.42 -1.24 7.64
C GLY A 96 17.12 -0.44 6.52
N TYR A 97 17.37 -1.14 5.41
CA TYR A 97 17.99 -0.54 4.22
C TYR A 97 17.09 0.50 3.54
N ASP A 98 15.79 0.22 3.47
CA ASP A 98 14.78 1.12 2.94
C ASP A 98 13.69 1.37 3.99
N PRO A 99 13.72 2.49 4.71
CA PRO A 99 12.70 2.81 5.71
C PRO A 99 11.28 2.97 5.14
N TYR A 100 11.11 3.20 3.84
CA TYR A 100 9.80 3.21 3.19
C TYR A 100 9.10 1.84 3.26
N ASP A 101 9.86 0.75 3.43
CA ASP A 101 9.31 -0.59 3.69
C ASP A 101 8.50 -0.69 4.99
N PHE A 102 8.47 0.36 5.81
CA PHE A 102 7.54 0.51 6.93
C PHE A 102 6.08 0.29 6.49
N PHE A 103 5.72 0.73 5.30
CA PHE A 103 4.40 0.53 4.73
C PHE A 103 4.28 -0.89 4.14
N LEU A 104 3.39 -1.72 4.72
CA LEU A 104 3.09 -3.10 4.30
C LEU A 104 4.33 -4.02 4.19
N SER A 105 5.35 -3.80 5.02
CA SER A 105 6.63 -4.55 5.02
C SER A 105 7.38 -4.51 3.67
N GLY A 106 7.09 -3.51 2.82
CA GLY A 106 7.77 -3.27 1.55
C GLY A 106 7.34 -4.18 0.39
N PRO A 107 8.30 -4.58 -0.48
CA PRO A 107 7.99 -5.40 -1.64
C PRO A 107 7.51 -6.80 -1.25
N SER A 108 6.34 -7.18 -1.74
CA SER A 108 5.76 -8.52 -1.54
C SER A 108 4.91 -8.89 -2.75
N ALA A 109 5.02 -10.13 -3.20
CA ALA A 109 4.30 -10.63 -4.37
C ALA A 109 2.79 -10.68 -4.15
N LEU A 110 2.37 -11.10 -2.95
CA LEU A 110 0.97 -11.29 -2.61
C LEU A 110 0.75 -11.11 -1.11
N LEU A 111 -0.13 -10.15 -0.77
CA LEU A 111 -0.61 -9.93 0.60
C LEU A 111 -2.13 -10.06 0.64
N ARG A 112 -2.66 -10.42 1.80
CA ARG A 112 -4.07 -10.29 2.13
C ARG A 112 -4.22 -9.47 3.41
N ILE A 113 -4.98 -8.39 3.33
CA ILE A 113 -5.27 -7.53 4.48
C ILE A 113 -6.69 -7.83 4.91
N GLU A 114 -6.88 -8.16 6.18
CA GLU A 114 -8.19 -8.40 6.80
C GLU A 114 -8.53 -7.26 7.76
N ASN A 115 -9.71 -6.69 7.60
CA ASN A 115 -10.26 -5.68 8.50
C ASN A 115 -11.36 -6.31 9.38
N PRO A 116 -11.07 -6.65 10.65
CA PRO A 116 -12.05 -7.25 11.53
C PRO A 116 -13.19 -6.30 11.96
N LYS A 117 -13.04 -5.00 11.70
CA LYS A 117 -14.02 -3.94 12.03
C LYS A 117 -14.91 -3.55 10.85
N ALA A 118 -14.77 -4.20 9.69
CA ALA A 118 -15.58 -3.86 8.53
C ALA A 118 -17.07 -4.02 8.79
N ALA A 119 -17.84 -2.97 8.53
CA ALA A 119 -19.30 -2.98 8.67
C ALA A 119 -19.97 -3.86 7.61
N GLU A 120 -19.38 -3.94 6.42
CA GLU A 120 -19.89 -4.71 5.29
C GLU A 120 -18.83 -5.68 4.77
N LYS A 121 -19.29 -6.81 4.21
CA LYS A 121 -18.42 -7.78 3.53
C LYS A 121 -18.15 -7.33 2.09
N LYS A 122 -17.31 -6.34 1.93
CA LYS A 122 -16.85 -5.84 0.63
C LYS A 122 -15.37 -6.14 0.47
N ASN A 123 -14.97 -6.59 -0.73
CA ASN A 123 -13.61 -6.99 -1.00
C ASN A 123 -12.99 -6.10 -2.08
N LEU A 124 -11.68 -5.94 -2.03
CA LEU A 124 -10.89 -5.19 -3.00
C LEU A 124 -9.71 -6.06 -3.47
N ILE A 125 -9.46 -6.04 -4.77
CA ILE A 125 -8.24 -6.59 -5.36
C ILE A 125 -7.42 -5.41 -5.89
N VAL A 126 -6.19 -5.26 -5.41
CA VAL A 126 -5.28 -4.19 -5.86
C VAL A 126 -4.09 -4.79 -6.57
N PHE A 127 -3.95 -4.49 -7.84
CA PHE A 127 -2.72 -4.73 -8.60
C PHE A 127 -1.85 -3.48 -8.50
N ARG A 128 -0.66 -3.60 -7.90
CA ARG A 128 0.14 -2.44 -7.53
C ARG A 128 1.62 -2.57 -7.85
N ASP A 129 2.33 -1.45 -7.81
CA ASP A 129 3.76 -1.34 -7.55
C ASP A 129 4.02 -0.73 -6.14
N SER A 130 5.22 -0.28 -5.85
CA SER A 130 5.60 0.25 -4.52
C SER A 130 4.80 1.47 -4.08
N TYR A 131 4.25 2.25 -5.01
CA TYR A 131 3.37 3.38 -4.67
C TYR A 131 2.11 2.94 -3.90
N GLY A 132 1.63 1.72 -4.12
CA GLY A 132 0.50 1.17 -3.40
C GLY A 132 0.77 0.94 -1.91
N SER A 133 2.03 0.82 -1.48
CA SER A 133 2.35 0.51 -0.08
C SER A 133 1.81 1.54 0.91
N SER A 134 1.91 2.82 0.60
CA SER A 134 1.40 3.90 1.48
C SER A 134 -0.07 4.27 1.21
N LEU A 135 -0.61 4.00 0.02
CA LEU A 135 -2.01 4.34 -0.30
C LEU A 135 -3.00 3.29 0.20
N ILE A 136 -2.68 1.99 0.06
CA ILE A 136 -3.60 0.90 0.41
C ILE A 136 -4.08 0.95 1.87
N PRO A 137 -3.25 1.28 2.87
CA PRO A 137 -3.72 1.44 4.25
C PRO A 137 -4.92 2.39 4.41
N LEU A 138 -5.00 3.43 3.59
CA LEU A 138 -6.09 4.41 3.61
C LEU A 138 -7.40 3.89 2.99
N LEU A 139 -7.40 2.70 2.39
CA LEU A 139 -8.58 2.06 1.82
C LEU A 139 -9.16 0.98 2.73
N ILE A 140 -8.47 0.60 3.82
CA ILE A 140 -8.85 -0.53 4.68
C ILE A 140 -10.23 -0.32 5.33
N ASP A 141 -10.58 0.90 5.70
CA ASP A 141 -11.86 1.24 6.33
C ASP A 141 -13.08 0.90 5.46
N SER A 142 -12.92 0.86 4.15
CA SER A 142 -13.98 0.62 3.18
C SER A 142 -14.15 -0.84 2.77
N TYR A 143 -13.27 -1.73 3.24
CA TYR A 143 -13.25 -3.14 2.81
C TYR A 143 -13.06 -4.09 3.99
N SER A 144 -13.70 -5.26 3.91
CA SER A 144 -13.47 -6.34 4.87
C SER A 144 -12.19 -7.11 4.57
N SER A 145 -11.82 -7.22 3.29
CA SER A 145 -10.58 -7.87 2.86
C SER A 145 -10.03 -7.18 1.62
N ILE A 146 -8.70 -7.01 1.58
CA ILE A 146 -7.97 -6.48 0.43
C ILE A 146 -6.89 -7.49 0.02
N VAL A 147 -6.96 -7.95 -1.22
CA VAL A 147 -5.91 -8.76 -1.85
C VAL A 147 -4.97 -7.81 -2.60
N VAL A 148 -3.70 -7.80 -2.22
CA VAL A 148 -2.67 -6.93 -2.81
C VAL A 148 -1.72 -7.78 -3.65
N VAL A 149 -1.62 -7.48 -4.93
CA VAL A 149 -0.85 -8.24 -5.91
C VAL A 149 0.22 -7.36 -6.55
N ASP A 150 1.46 -7.81 -6.54
CA ASP A 150 2.53 -7.19 -7.31
C ASP A 150 3.03 -8.14 -8.40
N LEU A 151 2.58 -7.90 -9.63
CA LEU A 151 2.88 -8.75 -10.79
C LEU A 151 4.37 -8.74 -11.18
N ARG A 152 5.19 -7.90 -10.59
CA ARG A 152 6.65 -7.95 -10.78
C ARG A 152 7.27 -9.18 -10.10
N TYR A 153 6.61 -9.70 -9.05
CA TYR A 153 7.14 -10.77 -8.21
C TYR A 153 6.38 -12.10 -8.34
N ILE A 154 5.14 -12.11 -8.89
CA ILE A 154 4.33 -13.31 -9.05
C ILE A 154 3.81 -13.45 -10.48
N ALA A 155 3.95 -14.65 -11.06
CA ALA A 155 3.34 -14.97 -12.35
C ALA A 155 1.83 -15.25 -12.20
N GLN A 156 1.05 -14.94 -13.23
CA GLN A 156 -0.42 -15.11 -13.24
C GLN A 156 -0.85 -16.54 -12.89
N LYS A 157 -0.16 -17.55 -13.43
CA LYS A 157 -0.45 -18.96 -13.11
C LYS A 157 -0.34 -19.22 -11.60
N LYS A 158 0.74 -18.73 -10.97
CA LYS A 158 0.95 -18.93 -9.53
C LYS A 158 -0.06 -18.18 -8.69
N LEU A 159 -0.46 -16.99 -9.13
CA LEU A 159 -1.50 -16.20 -8.48
C LEU A 159 -2.84 -16.96 -8.48
N GLY A 160 -3.24 -17.55 -9.62
CA GLY A 160 -4.47 -18.35 -9.73
C GLY A 160 -4.46 -19.65 -8.90
N GLU A 161 -3.27 -20.18 -8.54
CA GLU A 161 -3.16 -21.31 -7.61
C GLU A 161 -3.38 -20.90 -6.14
N LEU A 162 -3.15 -19.62 -5.80
CA LEU A 162 -3.23 -19.11 -4.43
C LEU A 162 -4.54 -18.38 -4.14
N ILE A 163 -5.13 -17.76 -5.14
CA ILE A 163 -6.37 -16.98 -5.04
C ILE A 163 -7.39 -17.54 -6.03
N ASP A 164 -8.52 -17.99 -5.52
CA ASP A 164 -9.67 -18.37 -6.33
C ASP A 164 -10.49 -17.15 -6.70
N PHE A 165 -10.19 -16.56 -7.87
CA PHE A 165 -10.89 -15.40 -8.39
C PHE A 165 -12.34 -15.70 -8.84
N GLU A 166 -12.71 -16.97 -9.01
CA GLU A 166 -14.07 -17.37 -9.36
C GLU A 166 -14.95 -17.60 -8.13
N SER A 167 -14.37 -17.58 -6.94
CA SER A 167 -15.13 -17.68 -5.70
C SER A 167 -16.15 -16.55 -5.57
N VAL A 168 -17.27 -16.81 -4.91
CA VAL A 168 -18.34 -15.81 -4.66
C VAL A 168 -17.78 -14.58 -3.96
N GLU A 169 -16.77 -14.76 -3.12
CA GLU A 169 -16.10 -13.69 -2.40
C GLU A 169 -15.34 -12.76 -3.36
N MET A 170 -14.60 -13.31 -4.31
CA MET A 170 -13.78 -12.53 -5.25
C MET A 170 -14.56 -12.05 -6.48
N ALA A 171 -15.59 -12.75 -6.91
CA ALA A 171 -16.39 -12.40 -8.08
C ALA A 171 -17.09 -11.03 -7.97
N ASN A 172 -17.33 -10.56 -6.74
CA ASN A 172 -17.96 -9.27 -6.46
C ASN A 172 -16.97 -8.24 -5.88
N ALA A 173 -15.67 -8.52 -5.91
CA ALA A 173 -14.66 -7.58 -5.43
C ALA A 173 -14.51 -6.38 -6.36
N ASP A 174 -14.27 -5.20 -5.79
CA ASP A 174 -13.77 -4.07 -6.56
C ASP A 174 -12.33 -4.39 -7.04
N VAL A 175 -11.93 -3.82 -8.17
CA VAL A 175 -10.57 -4.02 -8.71
C VAL A 175 -9.91 -2.67 -8.96
N LEU A 176 -8.73 -2.49 -8.40
CA LEU A 176 -7.90 -1.29 -8.56
C LEU A 176 -6.56 -1.65 -9.20
N PHE A 177 -6.22 -0.97 -10.30
CA PHE A 177 -4.88 -0.98 -10.87
C PHE A 177 -4.15 0.30 -10.47
N LEU A 178 -3.07 0.17 -9.70
CA LEU A 178 -2.32 1.26 -9.11
C LEU A 178 -0.84 1.14 -9.47
N TYR A 179 -0.45 1.79 -10.54
CA TYR A 179 0.90 1.72 -11.07
C TYR A 179 1.47 3.10 -11.35
N GLY A 180 2.74 3.29 -11.02
CA GLY A 180 3.51 4.44 -11.45
C GLY A 180 3.73 4.45 -12.97
N THR A 181 3.84 5.64 -13.55
CA THR A 181 4.02 5.82 -15.00
C THR A 181 5.29 5.16 -15.54
N ILE A 182 6.34 5.05 -14.72
CA ILE A 182 7.59 4.37 -15.10
C ILE A 182 7.33 2.89 -15.41
N LEU A 183 6.56 2.20 -14.57
CA LEU A 183 6.22 0.80 -14.80
C LEU A 183 5.28 0.62 -16.00
N LEU A 184 4.35 1.54 -16.20
CA LEU A 184 3.44 1.50 -17.36
C LEU A 184 4.20 1.72 -18.68
N ASN A 185 5.25 2.54 -18.68
CA ASN A 185 6.09 2.78 -19.85
C ASN A 185 7.05 1.62 -20.15
N ASP A 186 7.47 0.87 -19.13
CA ASP A 186 8.29 -0.34 -19.28
C ASP A 186 7.66 -1.51 -18.51
N SER A 187 6.67 -2.12 -19.14
CA SER A 187 5.95 -3.27 -18.59
C SER A 187 6.71 -4.60 -18.69
N SER A 188 7.97 -4.59 -19.15
CA SER A 188 8.80 -5.80 -19.29
C SER A 188 9.06 -6.49 -17.94
N THR A 189 8.98 -5.74 -16.85
CA THR A 189 9.14 -6.24 -15.48
C THR A 189 7.92 -6.99 -14.94
N ILE A 190 6.75 -6.84 -15.58
CA ILE A 190 5.52 -7.54 -15.19
C ILE A 190 5.62 -8.98 -15.65
N LYS A 191 5.52 -9.93 -14.73
CA LYS A 191 5.54 -11.36 -15.03
C LYS A 191 4.23 -11.80 -15.69
N LYS A 192 4.34 -12.62 -16.73
CA LYS A 192 3.22 -13.22 -17.47
C LYS A 192 2.84 -14.56 -16.89
#